data_05ec8dbd0339cadc32f40ffde2050eaa
#
_entry.id   05ec8dbd0339cadc32f40ffde2050eaa
#
_cell.length_a   1.000
_cell.length_b   1.000
_cell.length_c   1.000
_cell.angle_alpha   90.00
_cell.angle_beta   90.00
_cell.angle_gamma   90.00
#
_symmetry.space_group_name_H-M   'P 1'
#
loop_
_entity.id
_entity.type
_entity.pdbx_description
1 polymer ?
#
loop_
_entity_poly.entity_id
_entity_poly.type
_entity_poly.pdbx_seq_one_letter_code
_entity_poly.pdbx_strand_id
1 'polypeptide(L)'
;MSYSSISDFHRKADLFLTKGALKDLTPEALADLKRNGNRLYFDAVDELPPPTTSEFADALVASSVMAFTNHSRDYPAVPVTLVNHHVDPRLPATPVRSGEEPMRLGYFGEPLNAIFGGSLESHVDVVHVDTSDTSTAWMKKLPGYTMHYAMRRNPGADNFKPFLKGFTAAHMNANILIQDTEREAVEWLGEDYPFLHRGPISEDSILAAIERAGRGVGSSDWRFGLRRMAEIRERTSPKRIGAELRRLFAE
;
A
#
# COMPACT_ATOMS: atom_id res chain seq x y z
N MET A 1 -14.05 16.43 -6.27
CA MET A 1 -14.55 15.04 -6.29
C MET A 1 -15.73 14.99 -5.33
N SER A 2 -16.93 14.73 -5.81
CA SER A 2 -18.11 14.56 -4.97
C SER A 2 -18.34 13.07 -4.76
N TYR A 3 -18.63 12.67 -3.53
CA TYR A 3 -19.14 11.34 -3.23
C TYR A 3 -20.65 11.40 -3.30
N SER A 4 -21.23 10.63 -4.20
CA SER A 4 -22.68 10.45 -4.25
C SER A 4 -23.01 8.98 -4.05
N SER A 5 -24.20 8.69 -3.56
CA SER A 5 -24.69 7.32 -3.54
C SER A 5 -24.96 6.87 -4.99
N ILE A 6 -24.85 5.56 -5.25
CA ILE A 6 -25.13 4.96 -6.57
C ILE A 6 -26.59 5.23 -7.02
N SER A 7 -27.47 5.64 -6.12
CA SER A 7 -28.84 6.00 -6.40
C SER A 7 -29.00 7.34 -7.16
N ASP A 8 -27.95 8.18 -7.20
CA ASP A 8 -27.99 9.42 -7.95
C ASP A 8 -27.74 9.14 -9.42
N PHE A 9 -28.69 9.48 -10.29
CA PHE A 9 -28.62 9.22 -11.72
C PHE A 9 -27.57 10.09 -12.40
N HIS A 10 -26.33 9.59 -12.41
CA HIS A 10 -25.24 10.22 -13.14
C HIS A 10 -25.46 10.10 -14.65
N ARG A 11 -25.23 11.19 -15.37
CA ARG A 11 -25.32 11.22 -16.83
C ARG A 11 -24.12 11.96 -17.40
N LYS A 12 -23.50 11.38 -18.44
CA LYS A 12 -22.35 11.96 -19.14
C LYS A 12 -21.23 12.37 -18.20
N ALA A 13 -20.93 11.50 -17.23
CA ALA A 13 -19.94 11.71 -16.18
C ALA A 13 -18.85 10.65 -16.23
N ASP A 14 -17.69 10.98 -15.66
CA ASP A 14 -16.64 10.04 -15.33
C ASP A 14 -16.90 9.47 -13.93
N LEU A 15 -17.16 8.19 -13.83
CA LEU A 15 -17.48 7.50 -12.60
C LEU A 15 -16.32 6.63 -12.16
N PHE A 16 -15.67 6.99 -11.06
CA PHE A 16 -14.65 6.20 -10.41
C PHE A 16 -15.30 5.24 -9.42
N LEU A 17 -15.41 3.96 -9.81
CA LEU A 17 -16.08 2.92 -9.06
C LEU A 17 -15.06 2.20 -8.19
N THR A 18 -15.11 2.46 -6.90
CA THR A 18 -14.23 1.81 -5.92
C THR A 18 -14.62 0.36 -5.68
N LYS A 19 -13.73 -0.42 -5.09
CA LYS A 19 -13.92 -1.81 -4.67
C LYS A 19 -15.27 -2.07 -3.99
N GLY A 20 -15.72 -1.18 -3.08
CA GLY A 20 -17.02 -1.31 -2.43
C GLY A 20 -18.17 -1.19 -3.42
N ALA A 21 -18.15 -0.14 -4.27
CA ALA A 21 -19.16 0.07 -5.29
C ALA A 21 -19.23 -1.10 -6.28
N LEU A 22 -18.07 -1.64 -6.68
CA LEU A 22 -18.00 -2.77 -7.62
C LEU A 22 -18.61 -4.06 -7.08
N LYS A 23 -18.63 -4.26 -5.75
CA LYS A 23 -19.28 -5.40 -5.10
C LYS A 23 -20.81 -5.29 -5.06
N ASP A 24 -21.30 -4.06 -4.99
CA ASP A 24 -22.72 -3.79 -4.84
C ASP A 24 -23.46 -3.60 -6.16
N LEU A 25 -22.72 -3.31 -7.26
CA LEU A 25 -23.31 -3.07 -8.58
C LEU A 25 -23.57 -4.37 -9.33
N THR A 26 -24.82 -4.52 -9.78
CA THR A 26 -25.19 -5.61 -10.68
C THR A 26 -24.83 -5.30 -12.14
N PRO A 27 -24.72 -6.31 -13.04
CA PRO A 27 -24.51 -6.08 -14.47
C PRO A 27 -25.55 -5.15 -15.10
N GLU A 28 -26.82 -5.24 -14.67
CA GLU A 28 -27.90 -4.38 -15.15
C GLU A 28 -27.68 -2.93 -14.75
N ALA A 29 -27.24 -2.69 -13.50
CA ALA A 29 -26.92 -1.35 -13.03
C ALA A 29 -25.72 -0.74 -13.79
N LEU A 30 -24.69 -1.54 -14.07
CA LEU A 30 -23.55 -1.11 -14.89
C LEU A 30 -24.00 -0.76 -16.32
N ALA A 31 -24.86 -1.59 -16.94
CA ALA A 31 -25.45 -1.33 -18.24
C ALA A 31 -26.27 -0.03 -18.27
N ASP A 32 -27.03 0.25 -17.20
CA ASP A 32 -27.79 1.49 -17.07
C ASP A 32 -26.87 2.71 -16.97
N LEU A 33 -25.79 2.63 -16.19
CA LEU A 33 -24.79 3.69 -16.13
C LEU A 33 -24.16 3.95 -17.50
N LYS A 34 -23.81 2.91 -18.25
CA LYS A 34 -23.29 3.04 -19.62
C LYS A 34 -24.30 3.66 -20.56
N ARG A 35 -25.59 3.23 -20.53
CA ARG A 35 -26.67 3.82 -21.34
C ARG A 35 -26.88 5.31 -21.08
N ASN A 36 -26.60 5.77 -19.86
CA ASN A 36 -26.64 7.17 -19.50
C ASN A 36 -25.42 7.99 -20.01
N GLY A 37 -24.52 7.36 -20.76
CA GLY A 37 -23.36 8.00 -21.39
C GLY A 37 -22.19 8.24 -20.41
N ASN A 38 -22.14 7.52 -19.31
CA ASN A 38 -21.04 7.61 -18.36
C ASN A 38 -19.82 6.80 -18.84
N ARG A 39 -18.62 7.27 -18.50
CA ARG A 39 -17.38 6.49 -18.53
C ARG A 39 -17.16 5.84 -17.16
N LEU A 40 -16.83 4.55 -17.12
CA LEU A 40 -16.70 3.76 -15.90
C LEU A 40 -15.25 3.35 -15.70
N TYR A 41 -14.64 3.84 -14.62
CA TYR A 41 -13.27 3.52 -14.20
C TYR A 41 -13.34 2.59 -12.99
N PHE A 42 -12.86 1.35 -13.14
CA PHE A 42 -12.94 0.34 -12.09
C PHE A 42 -11.65 0.31 -11.25
N ASP A 43 -11.76 0.55 -9.96
CA ASP A 43 -10.68 0.43 -8.98
C ASP A 43 -10.98 -0.69 -7.98
N ALA A 44 -10.46 -1.88 -8.26
CA ALA A 44 -10.62 -3.06 -7.40
C ALA A 44 -9.63 -3.08 -6.23
N VAL A 45 -8.70 -2.14 -6.17
CA VAL A 45 -7.65 -1.95 -5.15
C VAL A 45 -6.76 -3.18 -4.99
N ASP A 46 -7.13 -4.10 -4.10
CA ASP A 46 -6.36 -5.29 -3.71
C ASP A 46 -7.10 -6.60 -4.01
N GLU A 47 -8.13 -6.55 -4.83
CA GLU A 47 -8.92 -7.70 -5.29
C GLU A 47 -8.85 -7.87 -6.81
N LEU A 48 -9.32 -9.02 -7.29
CA LEU A 48 -9.53 -9.21 -8.72
C LEU A 48 -10.66 -8.31 -9.18
N PRO A 49 -10.51 -7.67 -10.36
CA PRO A 49 -11.61 -6.95 -10.99
C PRO A 49 -12.80 -7.90 -11.21
N PRO A 50 -14.05 -7.40 -11.17
CA PRO A 50 -15.22 -8.23 -11.38
C PRO A 50 -15.24 -8.84 -12.80
N PRO A 51 -15.89 -10.01 -13.00
CA PRO A 51 -16.00 -10.66 -14.31
C PRO A 51 -16.59 -9.76 -15.41
N THR A 52 -17.41 -8.79 -15.02
CA THR A 52 -18.03 -7.80 -15.93
C THR A 52 -17.07 -6.72 -16.43
N THR A 53 -15.81 -6.72 -16.00
CA THR A 53 -14.83 -5.69 -16.34
C THR A 53 -14.65 -5.51 -17.85
N SER A 54 -14.49 -6.61 -18.59
CA SER A 54 -14.28 -6.55 -20.05
C SER A 54 -15.48 -5.99 -20.81
N GLU A 55 -16.66 -6.02 -20.20
CA GLU A 55 -17.90 -5.55 -20.84
C GLU A 55 -18.19 -4.07 -20.51
N PHE A 56 -17.93 -3.64 -19.29
CA PHE A 56 -18.41 -2.35 -18.79
C PHE A 56 -17.32 -1.33 -18.49
N ALA A 57 -16.09 -1.76 -18.15
CA ALA A 57 -15.04 -0.81 -17.80
C ALA A 57 -14.50 -0.08 -19.05
N ASP A 58 -14.45 1.24 -18.99
CA ASP A 58 -13.71 2.05 -19.96
C ASP A 58 -12.21 2.06 -19.64
N ALA A 59 -11.86 1.92 -18.38
CA ALA A 59 -10.50 1.68 -17.92
C ALA A 59 -10.47 0.99 -16.57
N LEU A 60 -9.38 0.22 -16.32
CA LEU A 60 -9.01 -0.28 -15.01
C LEU A 60 -8.03 0.67 -14.35
N VAL A 61 -8.21 0.89 -13.08
CA VAL A 61 -7.26 1.61 -12.21
C VAL A 61 -6.52 0.60 -11.36
N ALA A 62 -5.22 0.53 -11.53
CA ALA A 62 -4.35 -0.32 -10.73
C ALA A 62 -3.75 0.51 -9.59
N SER A 63 -3.89 0.05 -8.37
CA SER A 63 -3.40 0.73 -7.16
C SER A 63 -1.98 0.31 -6.74
N SER A 64 -1.37 -0.61 -7.48
CA SER A 64 -0.01 -1.13 -7.28
C SER A 64 0.64 -1.48 -8.62
N VAL A 65 1.97 -1.58 -8.64
CA VAL A 65 2.73 -1.99 -9.84
C VAL A 65 2.38 -3.42 -10.23
N MET A 66 2.22 -4.30 -9.24
CA MET A 66 1.83 -5.69 -9.49
C MET A 66 0.40 -5.79 -10.05
N ALA A 67 -0.55 -5.00 -9.52
CA ALA A 67 -1.90 -4.93 -10.07
C ALA A 67 -1.88 -4.42 -11.52
N PHE A 68 -1.10 -3.38 -11.81
CA PHE A 68 -0.94 -2.85 -13.16
C PHE A 68 -0.45 -3.93 -14.14
N THR A 69 0.60 -4.65 -13.78
CA THR A 69 1.17 -5.73 -14.60
C THR A 69 0.16 -6.85 -14.85
N ASN A 70 -0.51 -7.30 -13.78
CA ASN A 70 -1.48 -8.39 -13.87
C ASN A 70 -2.73 -7.98 -14.66
N HIS A 71 -3.31 -6.81 -14.39
CA HIS A 71 -4.49 -6.33 -15.10
C HIS A 71 -4.20 -6.09 -16.59
N SER A 72 -3.04 -5.52 -16.93
CA SER A 72 -2.64 -5.33 -18.33
C SER A 72 -2.52 -6.64 -19.11
N ARG A 73 -2.09 -7.72 -18.44
CA ARG A 73 -2.03 -9.06 -19.03
C ARG A 73 -3.40 -9.70 -19.16
N ASP A 74 -4.21 -9.62 -18.10
CA ASP A 74 -5.44 -10.39 -17.96
C ASP A 74 -6.64 -9.71 -18.66
N TYR A 75 -6.56 -8.38 -18.88
CA TYR A 75 -7.58 -7.56 -19.55
C TYR A 75 -7.00 -6.77 -20.74
N PRO A 76 -6.43 -7.43 -21.77
CA PRO A 76 -5.69 -6.75 -22.85
C PRO A 76 -6.54 -5.79 -23.70
N ALA A 77 -7.86 -5.92 -23.67
CA ALA A 77 -8.80 -5.05 -24.38
C ALA A 77 -9.25 -3.82 -23.56
N VAL A 78 -8.91 -3.76 -22.27
CA VAL A 78 -9.31 -2.68 -21.39
C VAL A 78 -8.06 -1.85 -21.02
N PRO A 79 -8.03 -0.54 -21.27
CA PRO A 79 -6.93 0.31 -20.81
C PRO A 79 -6.71 0.18 -19.32
N VAL A 80 -5.44 0.04 -18.89
CA VAL A 80 -5.06 -0.01 -17.47
C VAL A 80 -4.21 1.19 -17.14
N THR A 81 -4.58 1.93 -16.10
CA THR A 81 -3.83 3.09 -15.63
C THR A 81 -3.34 2.86 -14.21
N LEU A 82 -2.04 3.05 -13.99
CA LEU A 82 -1.46 3.00 -12.65
C LEU A 82 -1.74 4.33 -11.92
N VAL A 83 -2.48 4.24 -10.82
CA VAL A 83 -2.65 5.32 -9.85
C VAL A 83 -2.24 4.76 -8.49
N ASN A 84 -1.01 5.06 -8.09
CA ASN A 84 -0.45 4.47 -6.88
C ASN A 84 -1.27 4.87 -5.65
N HIS A 85 -1.41 3.94 -4.72
CA HIS A 85 -1.93 4.26 -3.41
C HIS A 85 -0.99 5.24 -2.69
N HIS A 86 -1.58 6.07 -1.84
CA HIS A 86 -0.83 6.96 -0.95
C HIS A 86 -1.11 6.63 0.51
N VAL A 87 -0.40 7.29 1.40
CA VAL A 87 -0.67 7.19 2.84
C VAL A 87 -1.99 7.85 3.20
N ASP A 88 -2.57 7.43 4.32
CA ASP A 88 -3.75 8.08 4.88
C ASP A 88 -3.45 9.57 5.14
N PRO A 89 -4.25 10.51 4.59
CA PRO A 89 -4.00 11.93 4.76
C PRO A 89 -4.16 12.43 6.21
N ARG A 90 -4.71 11.60 7.09
CA ARG A 90 -4.84 11.89 8.52
C ARG A 90 -3.56 11.59 9.32
N LEU A 91 -2.54 10.99 8.69
CA LEU A 91 -1.26 10.71 9.34
C LEU A 91 -0.61 12.01 9.84
N PRO A 92 0.10 11.96 10.98
CA PRO A 92 0.84 13.10 11.49
C PRO A 92 1.93 13.54 10.50
N ALA A 93 2.39 14.77 10.64
CA ALA A 93 3.48 15.29 9.82
C ALA A 93 4.74 14.40 9.90
N THR A 94 5.46 14.32 8.81
CA THR A 94 6.72 13.58 8.73
C THR A 94 7.69 14.08 9.81
N PRO A 95 8.18 13.21 10.70
CA PRO A 95 9.11 13.61 11.73
C PRO A 95 10.48 13.98 11.12
N VAL A 96 11.11 14.99 11.68
CA VAL A 96 12.52 15.29 11.41
C VAL A 96 13.38 14.33 12.22
N ARG A 97 14.33 13.65 11.56
CA ARG A 97 15.21 12.66 12.18
C ARG A 97 16.66 12.92 11.79
N SER A 98 17.58 12.70 12.72
CA SER A 98 19.04 12.72 12.46
C SER A 98 19.51 11.47 11.69
N GLY A 99 18.75 10.35 11.83
CA GLY A 99 19.15 9.04 11.34
C GLY A 99 20.08 8.27 12.28
N GLU A 100 20.29 8.80 13.49
CA GLU A 100 21.14 8.22 14.54
C GLU A 100 20.33 7.87 15.81
N GLU A 101 19.02 8.12 15.80
CA GLU A 101 18.15 7.76 16.90
C GLU A 101 18.14 6.23 17.08
N PRO A 102 18.10 5.74 18.35
CA PRO A 102 17.99 4.32 18.64
C PRO A 102 16.84 3.67 17.87
N MET A 103 17.07 2.45 17.36
CA MET A 103 16.03 1.71 16.68
C MET A 103 14.87 1.42 17.64
N ARG A 104 13.67 1.86 17.24
CA ARG A 104 12.40 1.41 17.80
C ARG A 104 11.63 0.76 16.67
N LEU A 105 11.36 -0.54 16.82
CA LEU A 105 10.72 -1.37 15.83
C LEU A 105 9.25 -1.56 16.17
N GLY A 106 8.34 -1.11 15.30
CA GLY A 106 6.90 -1.19 15.52
C GLY A 106 6.16 -1.93 14.41
N TYR A 107 5.24 -2.81 14.80
CA TYR A 107 4.23 -3.37 13.90
C TYR A 107 2.91 -2.62 14.04
N PHE A 108 2.32 -2.22 12.92
CA PHE A 108 1.03 -1.52 12.85
C PHE A 108 0.06 -2.33 11.99
N GLY A 109 -0.95 -2.92 12.61
CA GLY A 109 -1.92 -3.75 11.94
C GLY A 109 -2.54 -4.80 12.83
N GLU A 110 -3.25 -5.75 12.21
CA GLU A 110 -3.83 -6.91 12.89
C GLU A 110 -2.73 -7.94 13.19
N PRO A 111 -2.51 -8.33 14.45
CA PRO A 111 -1.43 -9.25 14.84
C PRO A 111 -1.47 -10.60 14.13
N LEU A 112 -2.67 -11.09 13.78
CA LEU A 112 -2.85 -12.36 13.06
C LEU A 112 -2.15 -12.40 11.71
N ASN A 113 -1.92 -11.24 11.08
CA ASN A 113 -1.25 -11.13 9.80
C ASN A 113 0.28 -11.10 9.89
N ALA A 114 0.83 -10.91 11.10
CA ALA A 114 2.28 -10.81 11.31
C ALA A 114 2.89 -12.15 11.75
N ILE A 115 4.18 -12.34 11.43
CA ILE A 115 4.99 -13.34 12.10
C ILE A 115 5.42 -12.72 13.42
N PHE A 116 4.82 -13.17 14.50
CA PHE A 116 5.00 -12.61 15.82
C PHE A 116 4.82 -13.70 16.88
N GLY A 117 5.49 -13.57 18.00
CA GLY A 117 5.46 -14.51 19.12
C GLY A 117 6.87 -14.90 19.58
N GLY A 118 6.98 -15.63 20.68
CA GLY A 118 8.24 -16.09 21.22
C GLY A 118 9.22 -14.96 21.56
N SER A 119 10.45 -15.09 21.14
CA SER A 119 11.51 -14.08 21.43
C SER A 119 11.28 -12.76 20.68
N LEU A 120 10.50 -12.74 19.61
CA LEU A 120 10.20 -11.50 18.87
C LEU A 120 9.36 -10.52 19.68
N GLU A 121 8.61 -10.98 20.69
CA GLU A 121 7.74 -10.12 21.51
C GLU A 121 8.50 -9.05 22.28
N SER A 122 9.74 -9.31 22.65
CA SER A 122 10.58 -8.33 23.35
C SER A 122 11.25 -7.31 22.42
N HIS A 123 11.16 -7.51 21.09
CA HIS A 123 11.87 -6.70 20.10
C HIS A 123 10.94 -5.87 19.22
N VAL A 124 9.65 -6.22 19.15
CA VAL A 124 8.68 -5.58 18.26
C VAL A 124 7.51 -5.04 19.08
N ASP A 125 7.35 -3.74 19.11
CA ASP A 125 6.17 -3.12 19.70
C ASP A 125 4.95 -3.35 18.77
N VAL A 126 3.95 -4.12 19.23
CA VAL A 126 2.73 -4.34 18.45
C VAL A 126 1.69 -3.27 18.78
N VAL A 127 1.36 -2.47 17.77
CA VAL A 127 0.27 -1.51 17.81
C VAL A 127 -0.89 -2.08 17.00
N HIS A 128 -1.88 -2.60 17.71
CA HIS A 128 -3.08 -3.13 17.07
C HIS A 128 -3.82 -2.02 16.31
N VAL A 129 -4.13 -2.28 15.06
CA VAL A 129 -4.95 -1.41 14.21
C VAL A 129 -6.16 -2.22 13.78
N ASP A 130 -7.31 -1.88 14.33
CA ASP A 130 -8.59 -2.42 13.87
C ASP A 130 -9.04 -1.61 12.67
N THR A 131 -9.13 -2.26 11.52
CA THR A 131 -9.54 -1.61 10.26
C THR A 131 -11.06 -1.35 10.20
N SER A 132 -11.84 -1.97 11.09
CA SER A 132 -13.27 -1.69 11.25
C SER A 132 -13.54 -0.46 12.11
N ASP A 133 -12.56 -0.02 12.90
CA ASP A 133 -12.64 1.17 13.75
C ASP A 133 -12.15 2.41 13.00
N THR A 134 -12.88 3.50 13.12
CA THR A 134 -12.51 4.83 12.60
C THR A 134 -11.48 5.56 13.46
N SER A 135 -11.06 4.97 14.58
CA SER A 135 -10.08 5.54 15.50
C SER A 135 -8.73 5.79 14.83
N THR A 136 -8.20 6.98 15.02
CA THR A 136 -6.86 7.38 14.56
C THR A 136 -5.82 7.37 15.67
N ALA A 137 -6.15 6.83 16.84
CA ALA A 137 -5.26 6.87 18.02
C ALA A 137 -3.90 6.20 17.77
N TRP A 138 -3.87 5.12 16.98
CA TRP A 138 -2.65 4.43 16.60
C TRP A 138 -1.70 5.30 15.76
N MET A 139 -2.25 6.21 14.94
CA MET A 139 -1.46 7.09 14.08
C MET A 139 -0.55 8.02 14.90
N LYS A 140 -1.01 8.45 16.07
CA LYS A 140 -0.23 9.32 16.98
C LYS A 140 1.02 8.63 17.54
N LYS A 141 1.08 7.30 17.50
CA LYS A 141 2.24 6.53 17.98
C LYS A 141 3.34 6.40 16.91
N LEU A 142 2.97 6.48 15.62
CA LEU A 142 3.88 6.27 14.48
C LEU A 142 5.19 7.08 14.56
N PRO A 143 5.18 8.37 14.90
CA PRO A 143 6.42 9.17 14.96
C PRO A 143 7.45 8.65 15.97
N GLY A 144 7.04 7.82 16.92
CA GLY A 144 7.93 7.22 17.93
C GLY A 144 8.80 6.07 17.39
N TYR A 145 8.58 5.60 16.17
CA TYR A 145 9.27 4.41 15.61
C TYR A 145 10.18 4.79 14.46
N THR A 146 11.42 4.30 14.52
CA THR A 146 12.46 4.55 13.50
C THR A 146 12.54 3.43 12.46
N MET A 147 11.88 2.30 12.75
CA MET A 147 11.77 1.18 11.84
C MET A 147 10.39 0.53 11.98
N HIS A 148 9.78 0.18 10.83
CA HIS A 148 8.52 -0.55 10.80
C HIS A 148 8.78 -2.03 10.57
N TYR A 149 8.03 -2.89 11.26
CA TYR A 149 8.04 -4.34 11.10
C TYR A 149 6.91 -4.76 10.15
N ALA A 150 7.23 -5.51 9.12
CA ALA A 150 6.24 -5.94 8.11
C ALA A 150 6.39 -7.41 7.69
N MET A 151 6.97 -8.26 8.56
CA MET A 151 7.06 -9.69 8.31
C MET A 151 5.68 -10.35 8.41
N ARG A 152 5.28 -11.08 7.36
CA ARG A 152 3.92 -11.64 7.20
C ARG A 152 3.94 -13.16 7.12
N ARG A 153 2.86 -13.80 7.62
CA ARG A 153 2.71 -15.27 7.60
C ARG A 153 2.55 -15.85 6.19
N ASN A 154 1.85 -15.12 5.31
CA ASN A 154 1.54 -15.54 3.95
C ASN A 154 2.06 -14.49 2.96
N PRO A 155 3.37 -14.40 2.74
CA PRO A 155 3.93 -13.48 1.77
C PRO A 155 3.53 -13.92 0.36
N GLY A 156 3.24 -12.95 -0.51
CA GLY A 156 2.93 -13.21 -1.92
C GLY A 156 1.52 -13.73 -2.20
N ALA A 157 0.67 -13.94 -1.20
CA ALA A 157 -0.74 -14.29 -1.42
C ALA A 157 -1.55 -13.13 -2.04
N ASP A 158 -1.08 -11.89 -1.85
CA ASP A 158 -1.77 -10.66 -2.22
C ASP A 158 -1.11 -10.01 -3.46
N ASN A 159 -1.21 -10.64 -4.63
CA ASN A 159 -0.57 -10.16 -5.88
C ASN A 159 -1.05 -8.79 -6.39
N PHE A 160 -2.05 -8.19 -5.76
CA PHE A 160 -2.62 -6.90 -6.15
C PHE A 160 -2.43 -5.83 -5.07
N LYS A 161 -2.00 -6.22 -3.89
CA LYS A 161 -2.00 -5.35 -2.71
C LYS A 161 -0.93 -4.26 -2.80
N PRO A 162 -1.30 -2.98 -2.63
CA PRO A 162 -0.33 -1.89 -2.62
C PRO A 162 0.57 -1.95 -1.37
N PHE A 163 1.76 -1.37 -1.47
CA PHE A 163 2.79 -1.36 -0.41
C PHE A 163 2.48 -0.38 0.73
N LEU A 164 1.26 -0.41 1.29
CA LEU A 164 0.77 0.58 2.27
C LEU A 164 1.64 0.70 3.52
N LYS A 165 2.16 -0.43 4.05
CA LYS A 165 3.05 -0.41 5.22
C LYS A 165 4.36 0.32 4.92
N GLY A 166 4.89 0.14 3.70
CA GLY A 166 6.07 0.85 3.25
C GLY A 166 5.81 2.33 3.03
N PHE A 167 4.67 2.70 2.44
CA PHE A 167 4.31 4.11 2.27
C PHE A 167 4.15 4.81 3.62
N THR A 168 3.54 4.14 4.60
CA THR A 168 3.43 4.65 5.97
C THR A 168 4.80 4.83 6.62
N ALA A 169 5.70 3.84 6.50
CA ALA A 169 7.07 3.93 7.01
C ALA A 169 7.85 5.08 6.33
N ALA A 170 7.72 5.21 5.01
CA ALA A 170 8.33 6.28 4.23
C ALA A 170 7.83 7.66 4.67
N HIS A 171 6.53 7.81 4.92
CA HIS A 171 5.94 9.04 5.44
C HIS A 171 6.47 9.36 6.84
N MET A 172 6.70 8.36 7.67
CA MET A 172 7.27 8.53 9.02
C MET A 172 8.80 8.68 9.03
N ASN A 173 9.45 8.79 7.87
CA ASN A 173 10.90 8.88 7.78
C ASN A 173 11.59 7.73 8.55
N ALA A 174 11.07 6.51 8.38
CA ALA A 174 11.50 5.29 9.04
C ALA A 174 11.89 4.23 8.02
N ASN A 175 12.83 3.35 8.37
CA ASN A 175 13.11 2.14 7.60
C ASN A 175 11.99 1.10 7.77
N ILE A 176 12.03 0.02 7.00
CA ILE A 176 11.08 -1.09 7.11
C ILE A 176 11.81 -2.43 7.01
N LEU A 177 11.50 -3.37 7.89
CA LEU A 177 11.93 -4.77 7.80
C LEU A 177 10.80 -5.58 7.15
N ILE A 178 11.07 -6.20 6.01
CA ILE A 178 10.08 -6.90 5.20
C ILE A 178 10.73 -8.06 4.43
N GLN A 179 9.95 -9.08 4.06
CA GLN A 179 10.42 -10.22 3.28
C GLN A 179 10.67 -9.81 1.82
N ASP A 180 11.71 -10.38 1.21
CA ASP A 180 12.02 -10.23 -0.22
C ASP A 180 11.00 -10.92 -1.14
N THR A 181 10.16 -11.80 -0.59
CA THR A 181 9.05 -12.44 -1.29
C THR A 181 7.84 -11.54 -1.52
N GLU A 182 7.79 -10.38 -0.86
CA GLU A 182 6.78 -9.34 -1.08
C GLU A 182 7.15 -8.53 -2.34
N ARG A 183 6.74 -9.00 -3.51
CA ARG A 183 7.14 -8.45 -4.81
C ARG A 183 6.86 -6.96 -4.95
N GLU A 184 5.68 -6.49 -4.54
CA GLU A 184 5.34 -5.07 -4.58
C GLU A 184 6.32 -4.25 -3.72
N ALA A 185 6.74 -4.78 -2.57
CA ALA A 185 7.74 -4.11 -1.74
C ALA A 185 9.11 -4.04 -2.43
N VAL A 186 9.53 -5.11 -3.11
CA VAL A 186 10.81 -5.15 -3.85
C VAL A 186 10.81 -4.17 -5.01
N GLU A 187 9.69 -4.02 -5.75
CA GLU A 187 9.54 -3.02 -6.81
C GLU A 187 9.74 -1.58 -6.31
N TRP A 188 9.30 -1.28 -5.09
CA TRP A 188 9.45 0.04 -4.49
C TRP A 188 10.82 0.25 -3.83
N LEU A 189 11.30 -0.75 -3.11
CA LEU A 189 12.52 -0.67 -2.29
C LEU A 189 13.80 -0.93 -3.11
N GLY A 190 13.70 -1.71 -4.19
CA GLY A 190 14.85 -2.24 -4.91
C GLY A 190 15.42 -3.49 -4.22
N GLU A 191 16.01 -4.38 -5.00
CA GLU A 191 16.64 -5.60 -4.48
C GLU A 191 17.85 -5.32 -3.56
N ASP A 192 18.45 -4.15 -3.68
CA ASP A 192 19.62 -3.70 -2.90
C ASP A 192 19.22 -3.09 -1.54
N TYR A 193 17.93 -3.01 -1.22
CA TYR A 193 17.48 -2.46 0.06
C TYR A 193 17.97 -3.31 1.24
N PRO A 194 18.69 -2.74 2.23
CA PRO A 194 19.45 -3.51 3.23
C PRO A 194 18.59 -4.26 4.24
N PHE A 195 17.33 -3.90 4.39
CA PHE A 195 16.40 -4.50 5.36
C PHE A 195 15.34 -5.39 4.70
N LEU A 196 15.62 -5.88 3.48
CA LEU A 196 14.92 -7.03 2.93
C LEU A 196 15.39 -8.29 3.65
N HIS A 197 14.47 -8.99 4.30
CA HIS A 197 14.76 -10.29 4.89
C HIS A 197 14.80 -11.34 3.81
N ARG A 198 15.96 -11.97 3.62
CA ARG A 198 16.22 -13.03 2.64
C ARG A 198 16.46 -14.35 3.35
N GLY A 199 15.94 -15.42 2.75
CA GLY A 199 16.13 -16.77 3.24
C GLY A 199 14.95 -17.32 4.04
N PRO A 200 15.13 -18.40 4.81
CA PRO A 200 14.06 -19.06 5.53
C PRO A 200 13.41 -18.14 6.56
N ILE A 201 12.08 -18.17 6.60
CA ILE A 201 11.32 -17.41 7.58
C ILE A 201 11.19 -18.25 8.86
N SER A 202 12.09 -17.98 9.81
CA SER A 202 12.08 -18.56 11.15
C SER A 202 12.23 -17.44 12.18
N GLU A 203 11.84 -17.73 13.41
CA GLU A 203 12.00 -16.79 14.53
C GLU A 203 13.46 -16.35 14.67
N ASP A 204 14.40 -17.28 14.69
CA ASP A 204 15.85 -17.01 14.81
C ASP A 204 16.37 -16.13 13.67
N SER A 205 15.94 -16.40 12.42
CA SER A 205 16.41 -15.63 11.27
C SER A 205 15.88 -14.21 11.28
N ILE A 206 14.63 -14.02 11.72
CA ILE A 206 14.02 -12.71 11.87
C ILE A 206 14.68 -11.95 13.01
N LEU A 207 14.92 -12.60 14.16
CA LEU A 207 15.62 -12.01 15.28
C LEU A 207 17.01 -11.53 14.88
N ALA A 208 17.78 -12.38 14.19
CA ALA A 208 19.09 -12.00 13.68
C ALA A 208 19.03 -10.78 12.72
N ALA A 209 17.97 -10.66 11.91
CA ALA A 209 17.76 -9.49 11.06
C ALA A 209 17.46 -8.22 11.87
N ILE A 210 16.63 -8.33 12.91
CA ILE A 210 16.31 -7.23 13.84
C ILE A 210 17.57 -6.75 14.55
N GLU A 211 18.36 -7.66 15.13
CA GLU A 211 19.61 -7.34 15.81
C GLU A 211 20.63 -6.68 14.87
N ARG A 212 20.77 -7.20 13.64
CA ARG A 212 21.65 -6.62 12.64
C ARG A 212 21.22 -5.19 12.31
N ALA A 213 19.92 -4.94 12.11
CA ALA A 213 19.39 -3.62 11.87
C ALA A 213 19.66 -2.66 13.06
N GLY A 214 19.45 -3.13 14.28
CA GLY A 214 19.70 -2.36 15.50
C GLY A 214 21.17 -1.95 15.66
N ARG A 215 22.11 -2.89 15.40
CA ARG A 215 23.56 -2.60 15.40
C ARG A 215 23.97 -1.68 14.26
N GLY A 216 23.19 -1.64 13.19
CA GLY A 216 23.45 -0.85 11.99
C GLY A 216 22.90 0.58 12.02
N VAL A 217 22.29 1.02 13.11
CA VAL A 217 21.79 2.40 13.22
C VAL A 217 22.92 3.40 12.96
N GLY A 218 22.66 4.41 12.12
CA GLY A 218 23.66 5.42 11.72
C GLY A 218 24.71 4.95 10.70
N SER A 219 24.70 3.65 10.30
CA SER A 219 25.60 3.14 9.26
C SER A 219 25.25 3.64 7.86
N SER A 220 26.11 3.30 6.88
CA SER A 220 25.84 3.55 5.46
C SER A 220 24.55 2.89 5.01
N ASP A 221 24.31 1.64 5.43
CA ASP A 221 23.12 0.86 5.08
C ASP A 221 21.85 1.47 5.67
N TRP A 222 21.90 1.89 6.94
CA TRP A 222 20.79 2.58 7.59
C TRP A 222 20.40 3.86 6.83
N ARG A 223 21.41 4.68 6.51
CA ARG A 223 21.20 5.92 5.76
C ARG A 223 20.76 5.68 4.32
N PHE A 224 21.26 4.61 3.68
CA PHE A 224 20.81 4.21 2.35
C PHE A 224 19.32 3.84 2.38
N GLY A 225 18.89 3.04 3.37
CA GLY A 225 17.49 2.71 3.57
C GLY A 225 16.63 3.97 3.73
N LEU A 226 17.02 4.92 4.59
CA LEU A 226 16.28 6.17 4.78
C LEU A 226 16.19 7.01 3.49
N ARG A 227 17.25 7.05 2.67
CA ARG A 227 17.17 7.72 1.36
C ARG A 227 16.15 7.06 0.43
N ARG A 228 16.14 5.71 0.36
CA ARG A 228 15.15 4.98 -0.43
C ARG A 228 13.73 5.27 0.06
N MET A 229 13.51 5.31 1.36
CA MET A 229 12.21 5.68 1.94
C MET A 229 11.82 7.13 1.62
N ALA A 230 12.77 8.06 1.56
CA ALA A 230 12.50 9.44 1.14
C ALA A 230 12.08 9.53 -0.34
N GLU A 231 12.70 8.75 -1.23
CA GLU A 231 12.30 8.64 -2.64
C GLU A 231 10.87 8.10 -2.78
N ILE A 232 10.52 7.05 -2.02
CA ILE A 232 9.17 6.48 -1.99
C ILE A 232 8.17 7.53 -1.52
N ARG A 233 8.46 8.26 -0.44
CA ARG A 233 7.60 9.33 0.08
C ARG A 233 7.34 10.42 -0.97
N GLU A 234 8.35 10.84 -1.71
CA GLU A 234 8.17 11.82 -2.79
C GLU A 234 7.29 11.26 -3.91
N ARG A 235 7.52 10.03 -4.34
CA ARG A 235 6.74 9.36 -5.40
C ARG A 235 5.28 9.14 -5.02
N THR A 236 4.98 8.94 -3.73
CA THR A 236 3.62 8.74 -3.20
C THR A 236 3.04 10.01 -2.56
N SER A 237 3.64 11.16 -2.83
CA SER A 237 3.13 12.44 -2.32
C SER A 237 1.75 12.77 -2.91
N PRO A 238 0.87 13.49 -2.17
CA PRO A 238 -0.44 13.89 -2.67
C PRO A 238 -0.38 14.64 -4.01
N LYS A 239 0.69 15.41 -4.24
CA LYS A 239 0.93 16.12 -5.49
C LYS A 239 1.12 15.13 -6.67
N ARG A 240 1.91 14.08 -6.48
CA ARG A 240 2.16 13.04 -7.51
C ARG A 240 0.90 12.25 -7.80
N ILE A 241 0.25 11.73 -6.76
CA ILE A 241 -1.00 10.95 -6.91
C ILE A 241 -2.09 11.81 -7.55
N GLY A 242 -2.24 13.07 -7.15
CA GLY A 242 -3.18 13.99 -7.79
C GLY A 242 -2.86 14.28 -9.25
N ALA A 243 -1.59 14.19 -9.67
CA ALA A 243 -1.22 14.29 -11.09
C ALA A 243 -1.59 13.01 -11.87
N GLU A 244 -1.38 11.82 -11.27
CA GLU A 244 -1.79 10.54 -11.86
C GLU A 244 -3.30 10.49 -12.06
N LEU A 245 -4.09 10.85 -11.05
CA LEU A 245 -5.54 10.93 -11.15
C LEU A 245 -6.01 11.90 -12.24
N ARG A 246 -5.38 13.07 -12.37
CA ARG A 246 -5.75 14.02 -13.43
C ARG A 246 -5.50 13.48 -14.83
N ARG A 247 -4.46 12.69 -15.04
CA ARG A 247 -4.19 12.05 -16.33
C ARG A 247 -5.26 11.03 -16.68
N LEU A 248 -5.71 10.24 -15.71
CA LEU A 248 -6.77 9.26 -15.90
C LEU A 248 -8.03 9.86 -16.54
N PHE A 249 -8.39 11.10 -16.18
CA PHE A 249 -9.61 11.76 -16.67
C PHE A 249 -9.35 12.71 -17.85
N ALA A 250 -8.12 12.87 -18.30
CA ALA A 250 -7.76 13.75 -19.41
C ALA A 250 -7.75 13.03 -20.78
N GLU A 251 -7.73 11.70 -20.75
CA GLU A 251 -7.81 10.80 -21.92
C GLU A 251 -9.26 10.40 -22.20
#